data_3e16178dd8ee54bd2bb43b0c1d87bbec
#
_entry.id   3e16178dd8ee54bd2bb43b0c1d87bbec
#
_cell.length_a   1.000
_cell.length_b   1.000
_cell.length_c   1.000
_cell.angle_alpha   90.00
_cell.angle_beta   90.00
_cell.angle_gamma   90.00
#
_symmetry.space_group_name_H-M   'P 1'
#
loop_
_entity.id
_entity.type
_entity.pdbx_description
1 polymer ?
#
loop_
_entity_poly.entity_id
_entity_poly.type
_entity_poly.pdbx_seq_one_letter_code
_entity_poly.pdbx_strand_id
1 'polypeptide(L)'
;MIKLPHYNWFFQMQGKYPITNTYTGSSGTEGRTGCFAITTFNYTVFVNTKVKTDEDGKQLEPYTFVAEWYYIYPFGHTPQRSEVTRRIFENSPEGLIELTEWLTEAETLEP
;
A
#
# COMPACT_ATOMS: atom_id res chain seq x y z
N MET A 1 1.62 3.95 -14.15
CA MET A 1 2.40 4.59 -13.07
C MET A 1 1.48 4.92 -11.91
N ILE A 2 1.86 4.50 -10.72
CA ILE A 2 1.05 4.73 -9.52
C ILE A 2 1.29 6.15 -9.02
N LYS A 3 0.20 6.85 -8.73
CA LYS A 3 0.26 8.20 -8.14
C LYS A 3 -0.38 8.14 -6.77
N LEU A 4 0.36 8.57 -5.77
CA LEU A 4 -0.11 8.60 -4.39
C LEU A 4 -0.25 10.03 -3.90
N PRO A 5 -1.10 10.25 -2.88
CA PRO A 5 -1.19 11.56 -2.25
C PRO A 5 0.13 12.00 -1.63
N HIS A 6 0.21 13.27 -1.23
CA HIS A 6 1.38 13.79 -0.54
C HIS A 6 1.58 13.14 0.81
N TYR A 7 2.80 13.16 1.30
CA TYR A 7 3.16 12.60 2.60
C TYR A 7 2.24 13.08 3.72
N ASN A 8 1.91 14.38 3.73
CA ASN A 8 1.06 14.95 4.78
C ASN A 8 -0.36 14.39 4.78
N TRP A 9 -0.83 13.87 3.65
CA TRP A 9 -2.13 13.21 3.60
C TRP A 9 -2.11 11.89 4.37
N PHE A 10 -0.98 11.17 4.33
CA PHE A 10 -0.85 9.89 5.01
C PHE A 10 -0.59 10.05 6.50
N PHE A 11 0.16 11.08 6.89
CA PHE A 11 0.63 11.21 8.26
C PHE A 11 0.80 12.66 8.65
N GLN A 12 0.15 13.03 9.76
CA GLN A 12 0.31 14.34 10.39
C GLN A 12 0.26 14.16 11.89
N MET A 13 1.01 14.98 12.61
CA MET A 13 0.91 15.03 14.07
C MET A 13 0.01 16.20 14.47
N GLN A 14 -1.03 15.89 15.24
CA GLN A 14 -1.87 16.92 15.85
C GLN A 14 -1.60 16.87 17.35
N GLY A 15 -0.67 17.73 17.81
CA GLY A 15 -0.20 17.66 19.17
C GLY A 15 0.51 16.36 19.43
N LYS A 16 -0.03 15.54 20.34
CA LYS A 16 0.54 14.24 20.70
C LYS A 16 -0.04 13.07 19.89
N TYR A 17 -1.03 13.36 19.04
CA TYR A 17 -1.76 12.31 18.36
C TYR A 17 -1.43 12.27 16.88
N PRO A 18 -1.10 11.08 16.34
CA PRO A 18 -0.93 10.95 14.91
C PRO A 18 -2.28 10.89 14.21
N ILE A 19 -2.41 11.60 13.11
CA ILE A 19 -3.55 11.49 12.22
C ILE A 19 -3.06 10.80 10.96
N THR A 20 -3.67 9.68 10.62
CA THR A 20 -3.26 8.88 9.48
C THR A 20 -4.44 8.55 8.58
N ASN A 21 -4.15 8.34 7.31
CA ASN A 21 -5.12 7.91 6.32
C ASN A 21 -4.59 6.68 5.60
N THR A 22 -5.51 5.80 5.20
CA THR A 22 -5.18 4.62 4.40
C THR A 22 -5.62 4.88 2.97
N TYR A 23 -4.71 4.66 2.03
CA TYR A 23 -5.00 4.81 0.61
C TYR A 23 -5.10 3.44 -0.04
N THR A 24 -6.18 3.20 -0.77
CA THR A 24 -6.35 1.98 -1.54
C THR A 24 -6.56 2.34 -3.00
N GLY A 25 -6.01 1.52 -3.88
CA GLY A 25 -6.18 1.74 -5.30
C GLY A 25 -6.18 0.43 -6.06
N SER A 26 -6.58 0.52 -7.31
CA SER A 26 -6.56 -0.64 -8.19
C SER A 26 -6.37 -0.18 -9.64
N SER A 27 -5.76 -1.05 -10.43
CA SER A 27 -5.63 -0.83 -11.86
C SER A 27 -5.90 -2.13 -12.60
N GLY A 28 -6.58 -2.04 -13.74
CA GLY A 28 -6.87 -3.19 -14.56
C GLY A 28 -5.80 -3.40 -15.62
N THR A 29 -5.57 -4.66 -15.96
CA THR A 29 -4.65 -5.02 -17.06
C THR A 29 -5.49 -5.39 -18.27
N GLU A 30 -5.96 -4.38 -18.96
CA GLU A 30 -6.83 -4.59 -20.12
C GLU A 30 -6.13 -5.30 -21.26
N GLY A 31 -6.88 -6.14 -21.95
CA GLY A 31 -6.42 -6.78 -23.17
C GLY A 31 -5.49 -7.97 -22.99
N ARG A 32 -5.10 -8.29 -21.79
CA ARG A 32 -4.16 -9.38 -21.58
C ARG A 32 -4.69 -10.75 -21.96
N THR A 33 -5.94 -10.98 -21.68
CA THR A 33 -6.51 -12.32 -21.89
C THR A 33 -7.31 -12.41 -23.18
N GLY A 34 -7.55 -11.29 -23.83
CA GLY A 34 -8.43 -11.26 -25.00
C GLY A 34 -9.85 -11.69 -24.69
N CYS A 35 -10.20 -11.83 -23.43
CA CYS A 35 -11.49 -12.27 -22.97
C CYS A 35 -12.12 -11.20 -22.09
N PHE A 36 -13.28 -11.50 -21.54
CA PHE A 36 -14.00 -10.59 -20.64
C PHE A 36 -13.35 -10.48 -19.27
N ALA A 37 -12.29 -11.25 -19.04
CA ALA A 37 -11.65 -11.33 -17.75
C ALA A 37 -10.51 -10.31 -17.66
N ILE A 38 -10.54 -9.49 -16.62
CA ILE A 38 -9.51 -8.50 -16.34
C ILE A 38 -8.83 -8.85 -15.03
N THR A 39 -7.50 -9.00 -15.08
CA THR A 39 -6.71 -9.14 -13.86
C THR A 39 -6.49 -7.74 -13.30
N THR A 40 -6.85 -7.54 -12.04
CA THR A 40 -6.66 -6.25 -11.39
C THR A 40 -5.51 -6.30 -10.41
N PHE A 41 -4.71 -5.25 -10.42
CA PHE A 41 -3.65 -5.01 -9.43
C PHE A 41 -4.23 -4.13 -8.35
N ASN A 42 -4.21 -4.60 -7.11
CA ASN A 42 -4.78 -3.89 -5.97
C ASN A 42 -3.68 -3.60 -4.96
N TYR A 43 -3.72 -2.41 -4.38
CA TYR A 43 -2.72 -2.03 -3.41
C TYR A 43 -3.32 -1.19 -2.29
N THR A 44 -2.65 -1.24 -1.13
CA THR A 44 -3.03 -0.48 0.06
C THR A 44 -1.77 0.12 0.66
N VAL A 45 -1.84 1.40 1.03
CA VAL A 45 -0.73 2.11 1.65
C VAL A 45 -1.24 2.80 2.92
N PHE A 46 -0.53 2.59 4.03
CA PHE A 46 -0.91 3.22 5.29
C PHE A 46 0.33 3.38 6.18
N VAL A 47 0.17 4.17 7.23
CA VAL A 47 1.22 4.32 8.25
C VAL A 47 0.84 3.47 9.45
N ASN A 48 1.75 2.60 9.86
CA ASN A 48 1.56 1.77 11.03
C ASN A 48 1.90 2.56 12.29
N THR A 49 0.87 2.86 13.08
CA THR A 49 1.02 3.56 14.34
C THR A 49 0.90 2.64 15.55
N LYS A 50 0.70 1.35 15.30
CA LYS A 50 0.61 0.35 16.36
C LYS A 50 2.03 -0.13 16.70
N VAL A 51 2.76 0.71 17.41
CA VAL A 51 4.14 0.44 17.80
C VAL A 51 4.21 0.25 19.30
N LYS A 52 5.30 -0.36 19.77
CA LYS A 52 5.48 -0.60 21.20
C LYS A 52 5.69 0.72 21.94
N THR A 53 5.11 0.80 23.12
CA THR A 53 5.26 1.96 23.99
C THR A 53 5.75 1.47 25.36
N ASP A 54 6.40 2.37 26.10
CA ASP A 54 6.83 2.05 27.47
C ASP A 54 5.68 2.29 28.47
N GLU A 55 5.98 2.14 29.76
CA GLU A 55 4.99 2.30 30.83
C GLU A 55 4.40 3.72 30.88
N ASP A 56 5.17 4.70 30.45
CA ASP A 56 4.74 6.10 30.41
C ASP A 56 4.01 6.47 29.14
N GLY A 57 3.82 5.51 28.24
CA GLY A 57 3.19 5.75 26.94
C GLY A 57 4.15 6.32 25.90
N LYS A 58 5.44 6.31 26.17
CA LYS A 58 6.44 6.81 25.25
C LYS A 58 6.70 5.80 24.12
N GLN A 59 6.71 6.29 22.89
CA GLN A 59 6.93 5.45 21.73
C GLN A 59 8.35 4.88 21.70
N LEU A 60 8.46 3.56 21.62
CA LEU A 60 9.74 2.86 21.58
C LEU A 60 10.21 2.55 20.18
N GLU A 61 9.31 2.56 19.19
CA GLU A 61 9.61 2.25 17.81
C GLU A 61 9.08 3.35 16.91
N PRO A 62 9.73 3.64 15.79
CA PRO A 62 9.22 4.64 14.86
C PRO A 62 7.98 4.11 14.13
N TYR A 63 7.10 5.01 13.73
CA TYR A 63 6.03 4.69 12.81
C TYR A 63 6.65 4.40 11.45
N THR A 64 6.03 3.50 10.68
CA THR A 64 6.54 3.11 9.37
C THR A 64 5.42 3.13 8.34
N PHE A 65 5.77 3.36 7.09
CA PHE A 65 4.86 3.12 5.99
C PHE A 65 4.78 1.63 5.72
N VAL A 66 3.58 1.16 5.45
CA VAL A 66 3.34 -0.22 5.03
C VAL A 66 2.63 -0.19 3.69
N ALA A 67 3.15 -0.90 2.71
CA ALA A 67 2.51 -1.05 1.42
C ALA A 67 2.25 -2.53 1.16
N GLU A 68 1.08 -2.83 0.63
CA GLU A 68 0.66 -4.18 0.31
C GLU A 68 0.07 -4.18 -1.08
N TRP A 69 0.30 -5.25 -1.84
CA TRP A 69 -0.35 -5.42 -3.12
C TRP A 69 -0.67 -6.89 -3.39
N TYR A 70 -1.66 -7.10 -4.23
CA TYR A 70 -2.06 -8.43 -4.69
C TYR A 70 -2.81 -8.30 -6.00
N TYR A 71 -2.91 -9.41 -6.72
CA TYR A 71 -3.71 -9.47 -7.94
C TYR A 71 -5.01 -10.20 -7.67
N ILE A 72 -6.06 -9.79 -8.35
CA ILE A 72 -7.32 -10.54 -8.41
C ILE A 72 -7.46 -11.04 -9.84
N TYR A 73 -7.50 -12.35 -9.99
CA TYR A 73 -7.68 -13.00 -11.28
C TYR A 73 -9.15 -13.40 -11.41
N PRO A 74 -9.82 -13.03 -12.49
CA PRO A 74 -11.14 -13.57 -12.75
C PRO A 74 -11.00 -15.02 -13.17
N PHE A 75 -11.63 -15.91 -12.44
CA PHE A 75 -11.58 -17.34 -12.72
C PHE A 75 -12.98 -17.93 -12.58
N GLY A 76 -13.65 -18.17 -13.72
CA GLY A 76 -15.00 -18.67 -13.72
C GLY A 76 -15.93 -17.73 -12.98
N HIS A 77 -16.66 -18.27 -12.01
CA HIS A 77 -17.60 -17.51 -11.20
C HIS A 77 -17.00 -16.99 -9.91
N THR A 78 -15.79 -17.42 -9.58
CA THR A 78 -15.15 -17.07 -8.32
C THR A 78 -13.79 -16.42 -8.59
N PRO A 79 -13.63 -15.11 -8.28
CA PRO A 79 -12.34 -14.47 -8.43
C PRO A 79 -11.29 -15.11 -7.53
N GLN A 80 -10.08 -15.29 -8.04
CA GLN A 80 -8.97 -15.83 -7.29
C GLN A 80 -8.03 -14.70 -6.90
N ARG A 81 -7.57 -14.71 -5.68
CA ARG A 81 -6.70 -13.69 -5.12
C ARG A 81 -5.29 -14.23 -4.99
N SER A 82 -4.30 -13.50 -5.47
CA SER A 82 -2.91 -13.88 -5.26
C SER A 82 -2.51 -13.64 -3.80
N GLU A 83 -1.34 -14.15 -3.41
CA GLU A 83 -0.81 -13.84 -2.08
C GLU A 83 -0.54 -12.35 -1.98
N VAL A 84 -0.75 -11.80 -0.78
CA VAL A 84 -0.46 -10.40 -0.52
C VAL A 84 1.03 -10.24 -0.29
N THR A 85 1.65 -9.35 -1.05
CA THR A 85 3.05 -8.98 -0.86
C THR A 85 3.09 -7.68 -0.08
N ARG A 86 3.84 -7.68 1.01
CA ARG A 86 3.94 -6.53 1.91
C ARG A 86 5.39 -6.10 2.04
N ARG A 87 5.60 -4.79 2.12
CA ARG A 87 6.91 -4.23 2.41
C ARG A 87 6.75 -3.00 3.30
N ILE A 88 7.74 -2.79 4.16
CA ILE A 88 7.78 -1.68 5.10
C ILE A 88 8.81 -0.66 4.63
N PHE A 89 8.45 0.62 4.72
CA PHE A 89 9.30 1.74 4.31
C PHE A 89 9.38 2.74 5.45
N GLU A 90 10.39 3.60 5.39
CA GLU A 90 10.54 4.66 6.37
C GLU A 90 9.37 5.63 6.32
N ASN A 91 8.92 6.11 7.48
CA ASN A 91 7.87 7.13 7.57
C ASN A 91 8.49 8.50 7.30
N SER A 92 8.67 8.83 6.04
CA SER A 92 9.28 10.07 5.58
C SER A 92 8.86 10.33 4.13
N PRO A 93 9.03 11.55 3.62
CA PRO A 93 8.78 11.80 2.19
C PRO A 93 9.64 10.93 1.29
N GLU A 94 10.88 10.65 1.68
CA GLU A 94 11.79 9.80 0.93
C GLU A 94 11.29 8.34 0.92
N GLY A 95 10.81 7.87 2.06
CA GLY A 95 10.22 6.53 2.16
C GLY A 95 8.99 6.39 1.27
N LEU A 96 8.18 7.45 1.18
CA LEU A 96 7.02 7.45 0.29
C LEU A 96 7.44 7.37 -1.18
N ILE A 97 8.52 8.04 -1.55
CA ILE A 97 9.04 7.96 -2.93
C ILE A 97 9.48 6.53 -3.25
N GLU A 98 10.23 5.91 -2.36
CA GLU A 98 10.68 4.52 -2.54
C GLU A 98 9.49 3.56 -2.64
N LEU A 99 8.49 3.77 -1.78
CA LEU A 99 7.27 2.97 -1.78
C LEU A 99 6.53 3.11 -3.11
N THR A 100 6.42 4.32 -3.62
CA THR A 100 5.74 4.58 -4.90
C THR A 100 6.45 3.89 -6.06
N GLU A 101 7.78 3.93 -6.07
CA GLU A 101 8.58 3.24 -7.07
C GLU A 101 8.40 1.72 -6.98
N TRP A 102 8.40 1.18 -5.78
CA TRP A 102 8.19 -0.24 -5.56
C TRP A 102 6.83 -0.71 -6.06
N LEU A 103 5.77 0.05 -5.76
CA LEU A 103 4.43 -0.27 -6.25
C LEU A 103 4.33 -0.15 -7.77
N THR A 104 4.99 0.86 -8.35
CA THR A 104 4.99 1.06 -9.79
C THR A 104 5.66 -0.13 -10.49
N GLU A 105 6.76 -0.63 -9.96
CA GLU A 105 7.41 -1.82 -10.49
C GLU A 105 6.50 -3.04 -10.37
N ALA A 106 5.85 -3.21 -9.22
CA ALA A 106 4.94 -4.32 -9.01
C ALA A 106 3.76 -4.28 -9.99
N GLU A 107 3.25 -3.10 -10.29
CA GLU A 107 2.15 -2.92 -11.24
C GLU A 107 2.54 -3.38 -12.64
N THR A 108 3.81 -3.26 -13.02
CA THR A 108 4.29 -3.64 -14.35
C THR A 108 4.60 -5.13 -14.46
N LEU A 109 4.64 -5.85 -13.36
CA LEU A 109 4.87 -7.29 -13.39
C LEU A 109 3.68 -8.00 -14.00
N GLU A 110 3.97 -9.04 -14.78
CA GLU A 110 2.90 -9.86 -15.31
C GLU A 110 2.51 -10.93 -14.28
N PRO A 111 1.21 -11.05 -14.00
CA PRO A 111 0.75 -12.10 -13.10
C PRO A 111 0.91 -13.49 -13.69
#